data_ad96be9356a2ed8df2bc17a2738c14df
#
_entry.id   ad96be9356a2ed8df2bc17a2738c14df
#
_cell.length_a   1.000
_cell.length_b   1.000
_cell.length_c   1.000
_cell.angle_alpha   90.00
_cell.angle_beta   90.00
_cell.angle_gamma   90.00
#
_symmetry.space_group_name_H-M   'P 1'
#
loop_
_entity.id
_entity.type
_entity.pdbx_description
1 polymer ?
#
loop_
_entity_poly.entity_id
_entity_poly.type
_entity_poly.pdbx_seq_one_letter_code
_entity_poly.pdbx_strand_id
1 'polypeptide(L)'
;MIYIVEDDSAIRELEQYALQSNGYEAVGFESSEPFWQAVHTTPPELVILDVMLPGEDGFSILKKLRAAPSLRRLPIIMITAKSSELDTVRGLDCGADDYITKPFGIMEFLSRVRAALRRAEPEARPNVY
;
A
#
# COMPACT_ATOMS: atom_id res chain seq x y z
N MET A 1 4.44 9.95 -4.91
CA MET A 1 4.14 9.95 -3.46
C MET A 1 3.54 8.62 -3.06
N ILE A 2 4.08 7.99 -2.05
CA ILE A 2 3.57 6.74 -1.50
C ILE A 2 2.81 7.06 -0.22
N TYR A 3 1.59 6.55 -0.09
CA TYR A 3 0.78 6.75 1.11
C TYR A 3 0.80 5.47 1.96
N ILE A 4 1.00 5.66 3.26
CA ILE A 4 1.04 4.57 4.24
C ILE A 4 -0.14 4.75 5.19
N VAL A 5 -0.95 3.71 5.38
CA VAL A 5 -2.04 3.75 6.37
C VAL A 5 -1.71 2.70 7.43
N GLU A 6 -1.30 3.17 8.60
CA GLU A 6 -0.82 2.33 9.69
C GLU A 6 -1.05 3.08 11.01
N ASP A 7 -1.79 2.47 11.94
CA ASP A 7 -2.10 3.15 13.20
C ASP A 7 -0.95 3.07 14.22
N ASP A 8 -0.06 2.10 14.12
CA ASP A 8 1.11 2.01 15.00
C ASP A 8 2.15 3.03 14.55
N SER A 9 2.42 4.03 15.39
CA SER A 9 3.29 5.13 15.00
C SER A 9 4.74 4.67 14.76
N ALA A 10 5.22 3.70 15.53
CA ALA A 10 6.59 3.23 15.37
C ALA A 10 6.76 2.52 14.02
N ILE A 11 5.81 1.68 13.65
CA ILE A 11 5.86 0.98 12.36
C ILE A 11 5.67 1.96 11.22
N ARG A 12 4.74 2.89 11.34
CA ARG A 12 4.50 3.89 10.32
C ARG A 12 5.74 4.73 10.05
N GLU A 13 6.42 5.16 11.12
CA GLU A 13 7.64 5.94 10.98
C GLU A 13 8.77 5.13 10.37
N LEU A 14 8.87 3.87 10.73
CA LEU A 14 9.89 2.98 10.16
C LEU A 14 9.68 2.83 8.65
N GLU A 15 8.45 2.58 8.24
CA GLU A 15 8.13 2.43 6.81
C GLU A 15 8.41 3.71 6.06
N GLN A 16 7.98 4.83 6.62
CA GLN A 16 8.18 6.14 5.99
C GLN A 16 9.66 6.45 5.86
N TYR A 17 10.43 6.21 6.92
CA TYR A 17 11.86 6.46 6.91
C TYR A 17 12.57 5.59 5.87
N ALA A 18 12.22 4.31 5.81
CA ALA A 18 12.84 3.40 4.87
C ALA A 18 12.62 3.84 3.43
N LEU A 19 11.38 4.25 3.12
CA LEU A 19 11.06 4.71 1.77
C LEU A 19 11.79 6.00 1.43
N GLN A 20 11.78 6.96 2.35
CA GLN A 20 12.46 8.24 2.10
C GLN A 20 13.95 8.07 1.95
N SER A 21 14.55 7.17 2.72
CA SER A 21 15.98 6.89 2.61
C SER A 21 16.37 6.26 1.28
N ASN A 22 15.40 5.71 0.57
CA ASN A 22 15.64 5.06 -0.72
C ASN A 22 15.10 5.89 -1.89
N GLY A 23 14.87 7.18 -1.66
CA GLY A 23 14.55 8.09 -2.73
C GLY A 23 13.06 8.25 -3.04
N TYR A 24 12.18 7.63 -2.27
CA TYR A 24 10.74 7.77 -2.46
C TYR A 24 10.19 8.85 -1.55
N GLU A 25 9.16 9.54 -2.03
CA GLU A 25 8.39 10.43 -1.17
C GLU A 25 7.27 9.62 -0.53
N ALA A 26 7.13 9.73 0.79
CA ALA A 26 6.16 8.93 1.52
C ALA A 26 5.52 9.74 2.64
N VAL A 27 4.23 9.56 2.82
CA VAL A 27 3.45 10.21 3.88
C VAL A 27 2.64 9.14 4.60
N GLY A 28 2.65 9.18 5.94
CA GLY A 28 1.91 8.22 6.76
C GLY A 28 0.62 8.80 7.30
N PHE A 29 -0.39 7.97 7.40
CA PHE A 29 -1.69 8.30 7.99
C PHE A 29 -2.03 7.25 9.03
N GLU A 30 -2.62 7.67 10.14
CA GLU A 30 -2.93 6.73 11.23
C GLU A 30 -4.32 6.09 11.07
N SER A 31 -5.15 6.60 10.14
CA SER A 31 -6.50 6.09 9.93
C SER A 31 -6.96 6.42 8.52
N SER A 32 -8.15 5.91 8.15
CA SER A 32 -8.66 6.06 6.81
C SER A 32 -9.09 7.49 6.48
N GLU A 33 -9.60 8.22 7.46
CA GLU A 33 -10.17 9.55 7.17
C GLU A 33 -9.15 10.52 6.60
N PRO A 34 -8.00 10.77 7.26
CA PRO A 34 -7.00 11.66 6.65
C PRO A 34 -6.43 11.08 5.36
N PHE A 35 -6.37 9.76 5.25
CA PHE A 35 -5.92 9.12 4.02
C PHE A 35 -6.85 9.47 2.85
N TRP A 36 -8.17 9.33 3.04
CA TRP A 36 -9.13 9.64 1.97
C TRP A 36 -9.07 11.10 1.56
N GLN A 37 -8.89 12.00 2.52
CA GLN A 37 -8.75 13.42 2.21
C GLN A 37 -7.53 13.66 1.31
N ALA A 38 -6.42 13.02 1.63
CA ALA A 38 -5.20 13.17 0.84
C ALA A 38 -5.36 12.58 -0.55
N VAL A 39 -6.02 11.43 -0.67
CA VAL A 39 -6.25 10.79 -1.97
C VAL A 39 -7.07 11.68 -2.89
N HIS A 40 -8.08 12.34 -2.34
CA HIS A 40 -8.94 13.22 -3.14
C HIS A 40 -8.20 14.46 -3.63
N THR A 41 -7.20 14.91 -2.87
CA THR A 41 -6.41 16.08 -3.26
C THR A 41 -5.28 15.70 -4.21
N THR A 42 -4.53 14.67 -3.87
CA THR A 42 -3.36 14.23 -4.65
C THR A 42 -3.31 12.72 -4.62
N PRO A 43 -3.74 12.04 -5.69
CA PRO A 43 -3.69 10.57 -5.71
C PRO A 43 -2.26 10.07 -5.59
N PRO A 44 -2.04 8.99 -4.83
CA PRO A 44 -0.68 8.43 -4.68
C PRO A 44 -0.34 7.51 -5.85
N GLU A 45 0.93 7.15 -5.93
CA GLU A 45 1.37 6.15 -6.91
C GLU A 45 1.43 4.75 -6.33
N LEU A 46 1.33 4.62 -5.01
CA LEU A 46 1.31 3.33 -4.32
C LEU A 46 0.76 3.53 -2.92
N VAL A 47 0.01 2.55 -2.42
CA VAL A 47 -0.52 2.58 -1.06
C VAL A 47 -0.01 1.36 -0.31
N ILE A 48 0.47 1.60 0.92
CA ILE A 48 0.84 0.55 1.86
C ILE A 48 -0.22 0.59 2.97
N LEU A 49 -0.86 -0.54 3.22
CA LEU A 49 -2.13 -0.55 3.93
C LEU A 49 -2.16 -1.68 4.94
N ASP A 50 -2.39 -1.35 6.21
CA ASP A 50 -2.62 -2.37 7.24
C ASP A 50 -4.09 -2.80 7.19
N VAL A 51 -4.32 -4.06 7.51
CA VAL A 51 -5.69 -4.57 7.64
C VAL A 51 -6.33 -4.09 8.94
N MET A 52 -5.57 -4.14 10.04
CA MET A 52 -6.09 -3.90 11.38
C MET A 52 -5.99 -2.43 11.74
N LEU A 53 -6.95 -1.65 11.24
CA LEU A 53 -7.02 -0.22 11.51
C LEU A 53 -8.25 0.09 12.35
N PRO A 54 -8.18 1.12 13.21
CA PRO A 54 -9.38 1.54 13.94
C PRO A 54 -10.40 2.14 12.99
N GLY A 55 -11.68 1.87 13.24
CA GLY A 55 -12.73 2.35 12.36
C GLY A 55 -12.82 1.53 11.10
N GLU A 56 -12.51 2.13 9.96
CA GLU A 56 -12.54 1.42 8.68
C GLU A 56 -11.27 0.58 8.52
N ASP A 57 -11.42 -0.74 8.35
CA ASP A 57 -10.26 -1.62 8.23
C ASP A 57 -9.67 -1.60 6.82
N GLY A 58 -8.50 -2.25 6.68
CA GLY A 58 -7.76 -2.22 5.41
C GLY A 58 -8.47 -2.94 4.27
N PHE A 59 -9.22 -4.00 4.54
CA PHE A 59 -9.96 -4.68 3.48
C PHE A 59 -11.04 -3.77 2.91
N SER A 60 -11.71 -3.00 3.77
CA SER A 60 -12.72 -2.05 3.32
C SER A 60 -12.09 -0.96 2.45
N ILE A 61 -10.95 -0.43 2.88
CA ILE A 61 -10.23 0.59 2.11
C ILE A 61 -9.83 0.03 0.74
N LEU A 62 -9.29 -1.19 0.73
CA LEU A 62 -8.87 -1.85 -0.51
C LEU A 62 -10.04 -1.98 -1.48
N LYS A 63 -11.18 -2.45 -1.00
CA LYS A 63 -12.36 -2.62 -1.86
C LYS A 63 -12.81 -1.29 -2.46
N LYS A 64 -12.80 -0.23 -1.65
CA LYS A 64 -13.20 1.09 -2.13
C LYS A 64 -12.23 1.63 -3.17
N LEU A 65 -10.94 1.41 -2.97
CA LEU A 65 -9.94 1.84 -3.96
C LEU A 65 -10.14 1.11 -5.29
N ARG A 66 -10.38 -0.19 -5.23
CA ARG A 66 -10.58 -0.97 -6.46
C ARG A 66 -11.89 -0.64 -7.16
N ALA A 67 -12.89 -0.17 -6.41
CA ALA A 67 -14.17 0.21 -7.00
C ALA A 67 -14.13 1.58 -7.67
N ALA A 68 -13.19 2.43 -7.31
CA ALA A 68 -13.08 3.77 -7.89
C ALA A 68 -12.40 3.68 -9.26
N PRO A 69 -13.05 4.13 -10.35
CA PRO A 69 -12.49 3.95 -11.70
C PRO A 69 -11.09 4.53 -11.87
N SER A 70 -10.81 5.67 -11.26
CA SER A 70 -9.51 6.34 -11.42
C SER A 70 -8.43 5.70 -10.58
N LEU A 71 -8.78 4.81 -9.63
CA LEU A 71 -7.83 4.25 -8.67
C LEU A 71 -7.73 2.72 -8.76
N ARG A 72 -8.49 2.10 -9.65
CA ARG A 72 -8.56 0.63 -9.66
C ARG A 72 -7.25 -0.04 -10.04
N ARG A 73 -6.31 0.68 -10.65
CA ARG A 73 -5.00 0.16 -11.04
C ARG A 73 -3.89 0.60 -10.11
N LEU A 74 -4.24 1.34 -9.07
CA LEU A 74 -3.28 1.81 -8.08
C LEU A 74 -2.63 0.60 -7.40
N PRO A 75 -1.29 0.50 -7.38
CA PRO A 75 -0.65 -0.62 -6.66
C PRO A 75 -0.89 -0.50 -5.17
N ILE A 76 -1.28 -1.61 -4.55
CA ILE A 76 -1.59 -1.65 -3.12
C ILE A 76 -0.89 -2.86 -2.51
N ILE A 77 -0.08 -2.59 -1.47
CA ILE A 77 0.58 -3.63 -0.70
C ILE A 77 -0.04 -3.63 0.69
N MET A 78 -0.54 -4.78 1.14
CA MET A 78 -1.04 -4.91 2.51
C MET A 78 0.07 -5.42 3.40
N ILE A 79 0.27 -4.76 4.54
CA ILE A 79 1.27 -5.18 5.54
C ILE A 79 0.55 -5.27 6.88
N THR A 80 0.44 -6.48 7.44
CA THR A 80 -0.39 -6.67 8.62
C THR A 80 0.08 -7.85 9.44
N ALA A 81 -0.34 -7.87 10.72
CA ALA A 81 -0.11 -9.01 11.60
C ALA A 81 -1.05 -10.18 11.30
N LYS A 82 -2.08 -9.96 10.46
CA LYS A 82 -2.98 -11.04 10.07
C LYS A 82 -2.28 -11.93 9.07
N SER A 83 -1.79 -13.07 9.55
CA SER A 83 -0.87 -13.91 8.79
C SER A 83 -1.45 -15.26 8.39
N SER A 84 -2.74 -15.51 8.63
CA SER A 84 -3.32 -16.78 8.22
C SER A 84 -3.39 -16.87 6.71
N GLU A 85 -3.38 -18.09 6.20
CA GLU A 85 -3.52 -18.30 4.76
C GLU A 85 -4.82 -17.70 4.24
N LEU A 86 -5.91 -17.83 5.01
CA LEU A 86 -7.19 -17.26 4.61
C LEU A 86 -7.14 -15.76 4.49
N ASP A 87 -6.45 -15.07 5.42
CA ASP A 87 -6.33 -13.63 5.36
C ASP A 87 -5.52 -13.20 4.13
N THR A 88 -4.45 -13.92 3.83
CA THR A 88 -3.61 -13.62 2.67
C THR A 88 -4.40 -13.81 1.38
N VAL A 89 -5.12 -14.92 1.27
CA VAL A 89 -5.95 -15.20 0.09
C VAL A 89 -7.01 -14.11 -0.06
N ARG A 90 -7.66 -13.72 1.05
CA ARG A 90 -8.68 -12.69 1.00
C ARG A 90 -8.12 -11.37 0.48
N GLY A 91 -6.94 -10.97 0.96
CA GLY A 91 -6.31 -9.72 0.52
C GLY A 91 -6.00 -9.74 -0.96
N LEU A 92 -5.38 -10.82 -1.43
CA LEU A 92 -5.01 -10.94 -2.84
C LEU A 92 -6.25 -11.04 -3.73
N ASP A 93 -7.26 -11.80 -3.31
CA ASP A 93 -8.49 -11.93 -4.07
C ASP A 93 -9.28 -10.62 -4.13
N CYS A 94 -9.16 -9.78 -3.10
CA CYS A 94 -9.81 -8.48 -3.10
C CYS A 94 -9.05 -7.44 -3.92
N GLY A 95 -7.88 -7.80 -4.45
CA GLY A 95 -7.18 -6.95 -5.39
C GLY A 95 -5.88 -6.33 -4.90
N ALA A 96 -5.35 -6.77 -3.75
CA ALA A 96 -4.03 -6.32 -3.32
C ALA A 96 -2.97 -6.88 -4.27
N ASP A 97 -1.95 -6.07 -4.56
CA ASP A 97 -0.85 -6.52 -5.40
C ASP A 97 0.12 -7.40 -4.62
N ASP A 98 0.18 -7.23 -3.31
CA ASP A 98 1.05 -8.02 -2.47
C ASP A 98 0.49 -8.02 -1.05
N TYR A 99 0.91 -9.00 -0.24
CA TYR A 99 0.44 -9.16 1.14
C TYR A 99 1.65 -9.59 1.98
N ILE A 100 2.10 -8.72 2.86
CA ILE A 100 3.28 -8.94 3.68
C ILE A 100 2.85 -9.06 5.14
N THR A 101 3.35 -10.07 5.84
CA THR A 101 3.00 -10.27 7.25
C THR A 101 4.06 -9.65 8.16
N LYS A 102 3.61 -9.08 9.27
CA LYS A 102 4.49 -8.56 10.32
C LYS A 102 4.96 -9.71 11.21
N PRO A 103 6.19 -9.68 11.68
CA PRO A 103 7.25 -8.72 11.38
C PRO A 103 7.84 -8.97 10.00
N PHE A 104 8.30 -7.90 9.37
CA PHE A 104 8.87 -8.00 8.02
C PHE A 104 10.30 -7.44 8.02
N GLY A 105 11.09 -7.89 7.05
CA GLY A 105 12.42 -7.33 6.86
C GLY A 105 12.36 -6.07 6.00
N ILE A 106 13.20 -5.10 6.32
CA ILE A 106 13.22 -3.84 5.58
C ILE A 106 13.63 -4.07 4.12
N MET A 107 14.59 -4.95 3.89
CA MET A 107 15.01 -5.22 2.51
C MET A 107 13.91 -5.90 1.70
N GLU A 108 13.17 -6.80 2.33
CA GLU A 108 12.01 -7.43 1.68
C GLU A 108 10.94 -6.39 1.36
N PHE A 109 10.65 -5.53 2.33
CA PHE A 109 9.67 -4.47 2.16
C PHE A 109 10.01 -3.60 0.96
N LEU A 110 11.25 -3.10 0.90
CA LEU A 110 11.68 -2.23 -0.19
C LEU A 110 11.67 -2.96 -1.54
N SER A 111 12.03 -4.23 -1.54
CA SER A 111 12.04 -5.03 -2.75
C SER A 111 10.62 -5.18 -3.32
N ARG A 112 9.64 -5.40 -2.45
CA ARG A 112 8.26 -5.54 -2.87
C ARG A 112 7.67 -4.21 -3.34
N VAL A 113 8.08 -3.11 -2.70
CA VAL A 113 7.68 -1.77 -3.17
C VAL A 113 8.21 -1.53 -4.59
N ARG A 114 9.49 -1.82 -4.83
CA ARG A 114 10.07 -1.66 -6.15
C ARG A 114 9.34 -2.53 -7.19
N ALA A 115 9.02 -3.76 -6.82
CA ALA A 115 8.33 -4.66 -7.73
C ALA A 115 6.92 -4.16 -8.07
N ALA A 116 6.20 -3.65 -7.08
CA ALA A 116 4.85 -3.14 -7.29
C ALA A 116 4.87 -1.90 -8.19
N LEU A 117 5.80 -1.00 -7.96
CA LEU A 117 5.92 0.21 -8.80
C LEU A 117 6.31 -0.16 -10.23
N ARG A 118 7.19 -1.13 -10.40
CA ARG A 118 7.61 -1.55 -11.73
C ARG A 118 6.45 -2.17 -12.52
N ARG A 119 5.64 -2.99 -11.86
CA ARG A 119 4.48 -3.60 -12.51
C ARG A 119 3.44 -2.58 -12.91
N ALA A 120 3.38 -1.46 -12.20
CA ALA A 120 2.39 -0.41 -12.46
C ALA A 120 2.84 0.58 -13.53
N GLU A 121 4.08 0.48 -14.02
CA GLU A 121 4.55 1.40 -15.04
C GLU A 121 3.76 1.23 -16.33
N PRO A 122 3.49 2.33 -17.04
CA PRO A 122 2.74 2.23 -18.28
C PRO A 122 3.44 1.37 -19.32
N GLU A 123 2.65 0.60 -20.06
CA GLU A 123 3.17 -0.22 -21.14
C GLU A 123 3.62 0.60 -22.34
N ALA A 124 3.27 1.85 -22.35
CA ALA A 124 3.57 2.69 -23.50
C ALA A 124 5.06 2.85 -23.77
N ARG A 125 5.91 2.45 -22.87
CA ARG A 125 7.32 2.46 -23.18
C ARG A 125 7.58 1.39 -24.21
N PRO A 126 8.29 1.67 -25.14
CA PRO A 126 8.36 0.87 -26.33
C PRO A 126 9.08 -0.42 -26.20
N ASN A 127 8.69 -0.03 -26.38
CA ASN A 127 8.85 -0.88 -26.91
C ASN A 127 9.14 -1.32 -27.59
N VAL A 128 9.29 -1.14 -27.15
CA VAL A 128 9.44 -1.66 -27.56
C VAL A 128 9.61 -2.24 -28.27
N TYR A 129 9.50 -2.25 -28.51
CA TYR A 129 9.55 -2.94 -29.13
C TYR A 129 9.67 -3.18 -29.72
#